data_c625f53fc770a58cfdc9eebb15fcdaeb
#
_entry.id   c625f53fc770a58cfdc9eebb15fcdaeb
#
_cell.length_a   1.000
_cell.length_b   1.000
_cell.length_c   1.000
_cell.angle_alpha   90.00
_cell.angle_beta   90.00
_cell.angle_gamma   90.00
#
_symmetry.space_group_name_H-M   'P 1'
#
loop_
_entity.id
_entity.type
_entity.pdbx_description
1 polymer ?
#
loop_
_entity_poly.entity_id
_entity_poly.type
_entity_poly.pdbx_seq_one_letter_code
_entity_poly.pdbx_strand_id
1 'polypeptide(L)'
;MQQKPFRFLPTALPGIEAMQADSRLVFGRHMHLQFGLGVIERGAQKSASGRGIVESGPGDTITVNPGEVHDGMPLDERGRAWRMLYLEPALVAPLAAEVHPGPLGSAFEFHAPTMRDARLAAQVLALFDAATHRPNHSAAALHVEECLLRVLSGLLRPKGHQQSAASITRARTMMDDDPTAPWSLAQLADAASLSRYQLVRQFAQATGLTPHAYLLQRRLQLARHLMGAGTPLADVAAASGFADQSHLTRLFTRSFGITPGAYVRARG
;
A
#
# COMPACT_ATOMS: atom_id res chain seq x y z
N MET A 1 8.33 27.44 -10.81
CA MET A 1 8.77 26.28 -10.00
C MET A 1 7.91 25.08 -10.39
N GLN A 2 8.49 24.03 -10.98
CA GLN A 2 7.75 22.80 -11.24
C GLN A 2 7.38 22.16 -9.88
N GLN A 3 6.10 22.02 -9.60
CA GLN A 3 5.64 21.28 -8.42
C GLN A 3 6.14 19.83 -8.55
N LYS A 4 6.72 19.32 -7.45
CA LYS A 4 7.12 17.90 -7.38
C LYS A 4 5.88 17.03 -7.56
N PRO A 5 5.89 16.01 -8.43
CA PRO A 5 4.72 15.20 -8.72
C PRO A 5 4.17 14.42 -7.50
N PHE A 6 4.98 14.28 -6.45
CA PHE A 6 4.62 13.63 -5.19
C PHE A 6 5.14 14.45 -4.02
N ARG A 7 4.26 14.68 -3.04
CA ARG A 7 4.57 15.41 -1.81
C ARG A 7 4.08 14.61 -0.62
N PHE A 8 4.99 14.11 0.21
CA PHE A 8 4.66 13.56 1.51
C PHE A 8 4.51 14.69 2.52
N LEU A 9 3.55 14.56 3.41
CA LEU A 9 3.23 15.54 4.43
C LEU A 9 3.50 14.93 5.80
N PRO A 10 4.03 15.72 6.76
CA PRO A 10 4.11 15.30 8.15
C PRO A 10 2.72 14.98 8.68
N THR A 11 2.61 13.98 9.54
CA THR A 11 1.33 13.54 10.11
C THR A 11 1.34 13.63 11.62
N ALA A 12 0.17 13.86 12.19
CA ALA A 12 -0.04 14.04 13.62
C ALA A 12 0.08 12.75 14.43
N LEU A 13 -0.19 11.59 13.81
CA LEU A 13 -0.17 10.27 14.47
C LEU A 13 0.85 9.34 13.80
N PRO A 14 1.61 8.57 14.61
CA PRO A 14 2.38 7.44 14.11
C PRO A 14 1.48 6.43 13.39
N GLY A 15 2.02 5.76 12.38
CA GLY A 15 1.25 4.77 11.60
C GLY A 15 0.39 5.35 10.49
N ILE A 16 0.41 6.67 10.27
CA ILE A 16 -0.21 7.34 9.13
C ILE A 16 0.88 7.97 8.26
N GLU A 17 0.83 7.72 6.97
CA GLU A 17 1.57 8.51 5.97
C GLU A 17 0.58 9.23 5.08
N ALA A 18 0.82 10.51 4.81
CA ALA A 18 -0.02 11.33 3.94
C ALA A 18 0.75 11.77 2.69
N MET A 19 0.12 11.64 1.54
CA MET A 19 0.71 11.98 0.25
C MET A 19 -0.28 12.78 -0.60
N GLN A 20 0.20 13.86 -1.20
CA GLN A 20 -0.45 14.55 -2.32
C GLN A 20 0.31 14.21 -3.59
N ALA A 21 -0.39 13.91 -4.65
CA ALA A 21 0.20 13.62 -5.94
C ALA A 21 -0.53 14.35 -7.08
N ASP A 22 0.26 14.78 -8.06
CA ASP A 22 -0.22 15.29 -9.35
C ASP A 22 0.71 14.74 -10.41
N SER A 23 0.25 13.71 -11.17
CA SER A 23 1.14 12.92 -11.97
C SER A 23 0.48 12.32 -13.22
N ARG A 24 1.31 12.18 -14.27
CA ARG A 24 1.00 11.44 -15.50
C ARG A 24 1.58 10.04 -15.49
N LEU A 25 2.27 9.64 -14.41
CA LEU A 25 2.95 8.35 -14.34
C LEU A 25 1.97 7.18 -14.37
N VAL A 26 2.36 6.16 -15.12
CA VAL A 26 1.75 4.84 -15.10
C VAL A 26 2.47 4.01 -14.06
N PHE A 27 1.74 3.56 -13.05
CA PHE A 27 2.25 2.61 -12.07
C PHE A 27 1.99 1.19 -12.56
N GLY A 28 3.07 0.42 -12.75
CA GLY A 28 2.94 -1.01 -12.98
C GLY A 28 2.46 -1.74 -11.72
N ARG A 29 2.18 -3.03 -11.86
CA ARG A 29 1.73 -3.85 -10.73
C ARG A 29 2.69 -3.80 -9.56
N HIS A 30 2.18 -3.39 -8.40
CA HIS A 30 2.90 -3.27 -7.13
C HIS A 30 1.93 -3.51 -5.97
N MET A 31 2.45 -3.56 -4.75
CA MET A 31 1.65 -3.68 -3.53
C MET A 31 2.20 -2.82 -2.41
N HIS A 32 1.34 -2.51 -1.45
CA HIS A 32 1.68 -1.89 -0.18
C HIS A 32 1.30 -2.82 0.97
N LEU A 33 1.98 -2.69 2.13
CA LEU A 33 1.60 -3.43 3.34
C LEU A 33 0.62 -2.65 4.22
N GLN A 34 0.34 -1.41 3.84
CA GLN A 34 -0.57 -0.50 4.51
C GLN A 34 -1.94 -0.53 3.82
N PHE A 35 -2.97 -0.16 4.56
CA PHE A 35 -4.23 0.25 3.96
C PHE A 35 -4.02 1.57 3.21
N GLY A 36 -4.38 1.63 1.94
CA GLY A 36 -4.39 2.87 1.16
C GLY A 36 -5.80 3.42 1.07
N LEU A 37 -5.96 4.71 1.39
CA LEU A 37 -7.25 5.41 1.36
C LEU A 37 -7.05 6.81 0.80
N GLY A 38 -7.77 7.16 -0.26
CA GLY A 38 -7.60 8.46 -0.89
C GLY A 38 -8.80 8.94 -1.70
N VAL A 39 -8.67 10.17 -2.23
CA VAL A 39 -9.67 10.78 -3.09
C VAL A 39 -8.98 11.34 -4.34
N ILE A 40 -9.58 11.08 -5.50
CA ILE A 40 -9.17 11.73 -6.76
C ILE A 40 -9.69 13.16 -6.75
N GLU A 41 -8.81 14.13 -6.91
CA GLU A 41 -9.19 15.56 -6.93
C GLU A 41 -9.36 16.09 -8.35
N ARG A 42 -8.55 15.60 -9.29
CA ARG A 42 -8.56 16.03 -10.69
C ARG A 42 -8.13 14.91 -11.62
N GLY A 43 -8.67 14.91 -12.84
CA GLY A 43 -8.41 13.88 -13.83
C GLY A 43 -9.09 12.57 -13.44
N ALA A 44 -8.73 11.49 -14.12
CA ALA A 44 -9.27 10.17 -13.84
C ALA A 44 -8.20 9.09 -14.02
N GLN A 45 -8.40 7.95 -13.39
CA GLN A 45 -7.51 6.80 -13.51
C GLN A 45 -8.28 5.52 -13.77
N LYS A 46 -7.58 4.59 -14.43
CA LYS A 46 -7.93 3.19 -14.49
C LYS A 46 -6.97 2.40 -13.62
N SER A 47 -7.48 1.50 -12.82
CA SER A 47 -6.71 0.64 -11.93
C SER A 47 -7.23 -0.79 -12.01
N ALA A 48 -6.32 -1.76 -11.93
CA ALA A 48 -6.64 -3.18 -11.87
C ALA A 48 -6.03 -3.81 -10.63
N SER A 49 -6.80 -4.64 -9.94
CA SER A 49 -6.36 -5.44 -8.79
C SER A 49 -7.06 -6.79 -8.74
N GLY A 50 -6.84 -7.56 -7.68
CA GLY A 50 -7.61 -8.79 -7.41
C GLY A 50 -9.11 -8.56 -7.24
N ARG A 51 -9.54 -7.30 -6.99
CA ARG A 51 -10.95 -6.89 -6.88
C ARG A 51 -11.57 -6.42 -8.20
N GLY A 52 -10.85 -6.58 -9.32
CA GLY A 52 -11.30 -6.23 -10.66
C GLY A 52 -10.63 -4.98 -11.25
N ILE A 53 -11.16 -4.52 -12.37
CA ILE A 53 -10.74 -3.30 -13.06
C ILE A 53 -11.77 -2.21 -12.76
N VAL A 54 -11.30 -1.05 -12.34
CA VAL A 54 -12.14 0.10 -12.00
C VAL A 54 -11.62 1.38 -12.65
N GLU A 55 -12.51 2.32 -12.86
CA GLU A 55 -12.18 3.69 -13.25
C GLU A 55 -12.69 4.63 -12.16
N SER A 56 -11.83 5.56 -11.77
CA SER A 56 -12.11 6.53 -10.71
C SER A 56 -11.87 7.94 -11.22
N GLY A 57 -12.80 8.84 -10.98
CA GLY A 57 -12.75 10.25 -11.37
C GLY A 57 -12.76 11.20 -10.18
N PRO A 58 -12.86 12.52 -10.43
CA PRO A 58 -12.86 13.52 -9.37
C PRO A 58 -14.00 13.29 -8.37
N GLY A 59 -13.66 13.31 -7.07
CA GLY A 59 -14.58 13.05 -5.97
C GLY A 59 -14.77 11.57 -5.64
N ASP A 60 -14.21 10.65 -6.41
CA ASP A 60 -14.24 9.22 -6.07
C ASP A 60 -13.22 8.90 -4.98
N THR A 61 -13.65 8.14 -3.99
CA THR A 61 -12.77 7.54 -2.99
C THR A 61 -12.12 6.29 -3.57
N ILE A 62 -10.81 6.17 -3.41
CA ILE A 62 -10.02 5.02 -3.84
C ILE A 62 -9.41 4.30 -2.65
N THR A 63 -9.37 2.97 -2.69
CA THR A 63 -8.84 2.15 -1.60
C THR A 63 -7.93 1.04 -2.09
N VAL A 64 -6.96 0.68 -1.25
CA VAL A 64 -6.05 -0.46 -1.43
C VAL A 64 -5.93 -1.21 -0.11
N ASN A 65 -6.03 -2.53 -0.14
CA ASN A 65 -5.82 -3.38 1.03
C ASN A 65 -4.35 -3.77 1.20
N PRO A 66 -3.91 -4.06 2.43
CA PRO A 66 -2.55 -4.57 2.68
C PRO A 66 -2.25 -5.83 1.85
N GLY A 67 -1.14 -5.80 1.11
CA GLY A 67 -0.72 -6.88 0.24
C GLY A 67 -1.53 -7.04 -1.05
N GLU A 68 -2.48 -6.15 -1.33
CA GLU A 68 -3.22 -6.16 -2.59
C GLU A 68 -2.34 -5.66 -3.73
N VAL A 69 -2.13 -6.53 -4.72
CA VAL A 69 -1.44 -6.17 -5.95
C VAL A 69 -2.36 -5.36 -6.84
N HIS A 70 -1.94 -4.16 -7.18
CA HIS A 70 -2.69 -3.24 -8.02
C HIS A 70 -1.76 -2.47 -8.96
N ASP A 71 -2.35 -1.87 -9.97
CA ASP A 71 -1.72 -0.91 -10.87
C ASP A 71 -2.52 0.41 -10.90
N GLY A 72 -2.07 1.37 -11.71
CA GLY A 72 -2.81 2.60 -11.89
C GLY A 72 -2.25 3.44 -13.04
N MET A 73 -3.13 3.83 -13.95
CA MET A 73 -2.78 4.70 -15.08
C MET A 73 -3.78 5.86 -15.21
N PRO A 74 -3.32 7.05 -15.61
CA PRO A 74 -4.24 8.12 -15.97
C PRO A 74 -5.04 7.73 -17.20
N LEU A 75 -6.29 8.20 -17.32
CA LEU A 75 -7.13 7.97 -18.50
C LEU A 75 -6.80 8.91 -19.65
N ASP A 76 -6.13 10.04 -19.39
CA ASP A 76 -5.72 10.99 -20.39
C ASP A 76 -4.34 11.60 -20.12
N GLU A 77 -3.80 12.34 -21.09
CA GLU A 77 -2.47 12.96 -21.04
C GLU A 77 -2.36 14.09 -20.01
N ARG A 78 -3.48 14.63 -19.50
CA ARG A 78 -3.48 15.66 -18.44
C ARG A 78 -3.09 15.10 -17.09
N GLY A 79 -3.11 13.75 -16.96
CA GLY A 79 -2.78 13.06 -15.73
C GLY A 79 -3.88 13.20 -14.67
N ARG A 80 -3.52 12.89 -13.43
CA ARG A 80 -4.45 12.94 -12.30
C ARG A 80 -3.80 13.51 -11.05
N ALA A 81 -4.61 14.16 -10.22
CA ALA A 81 -4.22 14.59 -8.88
C ALA A 81 -5.08 13.88 -7.83
N TRP A 82 -4.45 13.47 -6.74
CA TRP A 82 -5.13 12.77 -5.64
C TRP A 82 -4.43 13.01 -4.30
N ARG A 83 -5.19 12.87 -3.22
CA ARG A 83 -4.67 12.78 -1.86
C ARG A 83 -4.79 11.35 -1.38
N MET A 84 -3.77 10.86 -0.66
CA MET A 84 -3.72 9.49 -0.19
C MET A 84 -3.20 9.42 1.24
N LEU A 85 -3.86 8.64 2.06
CA LEU A 85 -3.39 8.19 3.36
C LEU A 85 -2.99 6.73 3.27
N TYR A 86 -1.86 6.39 3.83
CA TYR A 86 -1.43 5.02 4.06
C TYR A 86 -1.45 4.75 5.56
N LEU A 87 -2.26 3.78 5.97
CA LEU A 87 -2.52 3.46 7.38
C LEU A 87 -1.89 2.11 7.72
N GLU A 88 -1.06 2.08 8.74
CA GLU A 88 -0.48 0.82 9.21
C GLU A 88 -1.55 -0.13 9.73
N PRO A 89 -1.48 -1.44 9.43
CA PRO A 89 -2.43 -2.42 9.95
C PRO A 89 -2.54 -2.42 11.48
N ALA A 90 -1.42 -2.16 12.18
CA ALA A 90 -1.41 -2.07 13.63
C ALA A 90 -2.23 -0.90 14.19
N LEU A 91 -2.36 0.20 13.42
CA LEU A 91 -3.23 1.32 13.77
C LEU A 91 -4.70 0.99 13.49
N VAL A 92 -4.96 0.32 12.36
CA VAL A 92 -6.35 0.03 11.91
C VAL A 92 -6.99 -1.10 12.71
N ALA A 93 -6.25 -2.13 13.08
CA ALA A 93 -6.80 -3.35 13.68
C ALA A 93 -7.60 -3.10 14.98
N PRO A 94 -7.13 -2.34 16.00
CA PRO A 94 -7.92 -2.06 17.19
C PRO A 94 -9.19 -1.27 16.86
N LEU A 95 -9.11 -0.24 16.01
CA LEU A 95 -10.26 0.57 15.62
C LEU A 95 -11.30 -0.25 14.82
N ALA A 96 -10.83 -1.16 13.97
CA ALA A 96 -11.68 -2.06 13.22
C ALA A 96 -12.45 -3.03 14.13
N ALA A 97 -11.81 -3.52 15.20
CA ALA A 97 -12.44 -4.40 16.19
C ALA A 97 -13.54 -3.67 17.00
N GLU A 98 -13.36 -2.37 17.24
CA GLU A 98 -14.40 -1.55 17.89
C GLU A 98 -15.62 -1.34 16.97
N VAL A 99 -15.38 -1.09 15.69
CA VAL A 99 -16.43 -0.83 14.69
C VAL A 99 -17.18 -2.12 14.32
N HIS A 100 -16.48 -3.25 14.26
CA HIS A 100 -17.01 -4.55 13.89
C HIS A 100 -16.61 -5.59 14.95
N PRO A 101 -17.30 -5.64 16.10
CA PRO A 101 -17.03 -6.65 17.11
C PRO A 101 -17.18 -8.06 16.51
N GLY A 102 -16.15 -8.88 16.66
CA GLY A 102 -16.07 -10.23 16.10
C GLY A 102 -15.03 -11.07 16.83
N PRO A 103 -14.75 -12.30 16.38
CA PRO A 103 -13.71 -13.15 16.96
C PRO A 103 -12.35 -12.43 16.99
N LEU A 104 -11.59 -12.65 18.08
CA LEU A 104 -10.24 -12.11 18.22
C LEU A 104 -9.37 -12.50 17.02
N GLY A 105 -8.67 -11.51 16.47
CA GLY A 105 -7.80 -11.72 15.31
C GLY A 105 -8.50 -11.71 13.95
N SER A 106 -9.79 -11.32 13.87
CA SER A 106 -10.48 -11.12 12.58
C SER A 106 -9.69 -10.15 11.71
N ALA A 107 -9.40 -10.56 10.48
CA ALA A 107 -8.81 -9.66 9.49
C ALA A 107 -9.91 -8.79 8.87
N PHE A 108 -9.54 -7.55 8.54
CA PHE A 108 -10.46 -6.59 7.91
C PHE A 108 -9.92 -6.16 6.55
N GLU A 109 -10.83 -5.76 5.68
CA GLU A 109 -10.50 -5.21 4.36
C GLU A 109 -11.46 -4.09 3.95
N PHE A 110 -11.01 -3.20 3.10
CA PHE A 110 -11.89 -2.28 2.39
C PHE A 110 -12.69 -3.07 1.35
N HIS A 111 -13.99 -2.89 1.35
CA HIS A 111 -14.90 -3.73 0.55
C HIS A 111 -14.87 -3.44 -0.96
N ALA A 112 -14.51 -2.23 -1.37
CA ALA A 112 -14.50 -1.83 -2.78
C ALA A 112 -13.25 -1.02 -3.14
N PRO A 113 -12.65 -1.19 -4.34
CA PRO A 113 -11.46 -0.45 -4.76
C PRO A 113 -11.75 1.02 -5.10
N THR A 114 -12.98 1.36 -5.45
CA THR A 114 -13.44 2.72 -5.69
C THR A 114 -14.89 2.89 -5.25
N MET A 115 -15.25 4.09 -4.77
CA MET A 115 -16.59 4.41 -4.33
C MET A 115 -16.98 5.83 -4.76
N ARG A 116 -18.17 5.96 -5.34
CA ARG A 116 -18.77 7.23 -5.78
C ARG A 116 -19.75 7.72 -4.73
N ASP A 117 -19.19 8.21 -3.62
CA ASP A 117 -19.96 8.73 -2.48
C ASP A 117 -19.31 10.03 -2.02
N ALA A 118 -19.98 11.16 -2.33
CA ALA A 118 -19.49 12.49 -1.99
C ALA A 118 -19.34 12.71 -0.46
N ARG A 119 -20.21 12.07 0.36
CA ARG A 119 -20.13 12.16 1.81
C ARG A 119 -18.89 11.44 2.33
N LEU A 120 -18.62 10.25 1.82
CA LEU A 120 -17.43 9.49 2.15
C LEU A 120 -16.17 10.24 1.69
N ALA A 121 -16.15 10.75 0.47
CA ALA A 121 -15.02 11.54 -0.03
C ALA A 121 -14.73 12.75 0.86
N ALA A 122 -15.77 13.49 1.29
CA ALA A 122 -15.62 14.59 2.22
C ALA A 122 -15.06 14.16 3.59
N GLN A 123 -15.48 12.99 4.11
CA GLN A 123 -14.94 12.43 5.35
C GLN A 123 -13.45 12.04 5.21
N VAL A 124 -13.07 11.44 4.08
CA VAL A 124 -11.66 11.07 3.79
C VAL A 124 -10.79 12.33 3.66
N LEU A 125 -11.27 13.37 2.98
CA LEU A 125 -10.55 14.64 2.90
C LEU A 125 -10.43 15.32 4.27
N ALA A 126 -11.48 15.31 5.09
CA ALA A 126 -11.43 15.82 6.45
C ALA A 126 -10.41 15.05 7.31
N LEU A 127 -10.36 13.72 7.18
CA LEU A 127 -9.34 12.90 7.84
C LEU A 127 -7.93 13.26 7.35
N PHE A 128 -7.76 13.46 6.03
CA PHE A 128 -6.48 13.87 5.46
C PHE A 128 -6.02 15.21 6.03
N ASP A 129 -6.92 16.20 6.07
CA ASP A 129 -6.64 17.53 6.60
C ASP A 129 -6.34 17.46 8.11
N ALA A 130 -7.13 16.71 8.90
CA ALA A 130 -6.88 16.51 10.32
C ALA A 130 -5.52 15.85 10.58
N ALA A 131 -5.17 14.81 9.81
CA ALA A 131 -3.92 14.08 9.96
C ALA A 131 -2.69 14.91 9.58
N THR A 132 -2.81 15.87 8.66
CA THR A 132 -1.69 16.68 8.14
C THR A 132 -1.59 18.07 8.74
N HIS A 133 -2.64 18.54 9.42
CA HIS A 133 -2.52 19.76 10.23
C HIS A 133 -1.53 19.52 11.35
N ARG A 134 -0.55 20.42 11.47
CA ARG A 134 0.43 20.36 12.57
C ARG A 134 -0.27 20.74 13.88
N PRO A 135 -0.47 19.82 14.77
CA PRO A 135 -0.95 20.16 16.09
C PRO A 135 0.09 19.85 17.13
N ASN A 136 0.36 20.83 17.93
CA ASN A 136 1.14 20.68 19.16
C ASN A 136 0.31 20.19 20.35
N HIS A 137 -0.87 19.57 20.16
CA HIS A 137 -1.76 19.27 21.27
C HIS A 137 -2.44 17.90 21.15
N SER A 138 -2.67 17.27 22.31
CA SER A 138 -3.43 16.00 22.46
C SER A 138 -4.84 16.03 21.82
N ALA A 139 -5.46 17.19 21.75
CA ALA A 139 -6.75 17.38 21.08
C ALA A 139 -6.75 17.03 19.58
N ALA A 140 -5.61 17.15 18.92
CA ALA A 140 -5.53 16.82 17.50
C ALA A 140 -5.42 15.31 17.25
N ALA A 141 -4.73 14.58 18.11
CA ALA A 141 -4.70 13.12 18.06
C ALA A 141 -6.12 12.55 18.21
N LEU A 142 -6.87 13.04 19.20
CA LEU A 142 -8.27 12.65 19.42
C LEU A 142 -9.15 12.93 18.19
N HIS A 143 -8.96 14.10 17.55
CA HIS A 143 -9.74 14.44 16.36
C HIS A 143 -9.42 13.52 15.17
N VAL A 144 -8.15 13.16 14.97
CA VAL A 144 -7.74 12.19 13.93
C VAL A 144 -8.35 10.82 14.20
N GLU A 145 -8.32 10.32 15.45
CA GLU A 145 -8.93 9.04 15.82
C GLU A 145 -10.45 9.04 15.58
N GLU A 146 -11.15 10.13 15.93
CA GLU A 146 -12.58 10.28 15.65
C GLU A 146 -12.88 10.22 14.15
N CYS A 147 -12.11 10.94 13.33
CA CYS A 147 -12.23 10.89 11.87
C CYS A 147 -11.95 9.51 11.32
N LEU A 148 -10.91 8.81 11.83
CA LEU A 148 -10.58 7.43 11.46
C LEU A 148 -11.76 6.50 11.74
N LEU A 149 -12.31 6.50 12.95
CA LEU A 149 -13.45 5.64 13.31
C LEU A 149 -14.64 5.88 12.39
N ARG A 150 -14.98 7.13 12.09
CA ARG A 150 -16.08 7.48 11.16
C ARG A 150 -15.84 6.93 9.75
N VAL A 151 -14.64 7.09 9.23
CA VAL A 151 -14.29 6.62 7.89
C VAL A 151 -14.24 5.09 7.84
N LEU A 152 -13.58 4.45 8.81
CA LEU A 152 -13.43 3.01 8.87
C LEU A 152 -14.77 2.29 9.05
N SER A 153 -15.71 2.86 9.81
CA SER A 153 -17.06 2.28 9.99
C SER A 153 -17.84 2.14 8.68
N GLY A 154 -17.59 3.03 7.71
CA GLY A 154 -18.21 2.98 6.38
C GLY A 154 -17.49 2.06 5.39
N LEU A 155 -16.19 1.84 5.58
CA LEU A 155 -15.33 1.21 4.58
C LEU A 155 -14.93 -0.22 4.89
N LEU A 156 -14.71 -0.54 6.17
CA LEU A 156 -14.21 -1.85 6.56
C LEU A 156 -15.31 -2.91 6.53
N ARG A 157 -14.90 -4.11 6.18
CA ARG A 157 -15.69 -5.34 6.35
C ARG A 157 -14.76 -6.42 6.91
N PRO A 158 -15.29 -7.38 7.68
CA PRO A 158 -14.54 -8.58 8.00
C PRO A 158 -14.10 -9.27 6.72
N LYS A 159 -12.82 -9.60 6.64
CA LYS A 159 -12.26 -10.30 5.49
C LYS A 159 -12.83 -11.71 5.45
N GLY A 160 -13.56 -12.04 4.39
CA GLY A 160 -14.02 -13.40 4.16
C GLY A 160 -12.85 -14.38 4.10
N HIS A 161 -13.06 -15.62 4.55
CA HIS A 161 -12.08 -16.70 4.38
C HIS A 161 -11.96 -17.00 2.87
N GLN A 162 -11.11 -16.23 2.18
CA GLN A 162 -10.63 -16.70 0.88
C GLN A 162 -9.77 -17.92 1.20
N GLN A 163 -10.20 -19.08 0.74
CA GLN A 163 -9.34 -20.26 0.60
C GLN A 163 -8.26 -19.92 -0.44
N SER A 164 -7.27 -19.13 -0.02
CA SER A 164 -5.99 -19.11 -0.70
C SER A 164 -5.52 -20.54 -0.71
N ALA A 165 -5.26 -21.11 -1.89
CA ALA A 165 -4.83 -22.50 -2.00
C ALA A 165 -3.75 -22.74 -0.94
N ALA A 166 -4.00 -23.59 0.04
CA ALA A 166 -3.11 -23.83 1.17
C ALA A 166 -1.67 -24.14 0.71
N SER A 167 -1.54 -24.67 -0.51
CA SER A 167 -0.29 -24.95 -1.20
C SER A 167 0.64 -23.72 -1.36
N ILE A 168 0.13 -22.54 -1.75
CA ILE A 168 1.00 -21.37 -1.96
C ILE A 168 1.25 -20.57 -0.68
N THR A 169 0.43 -20.73 0.35
CA THR A 169 0.53 -19.97 1.59
C THR A 169 1.90 -20.15 2.23
N ARG A 170 2.42 -21.38 2.25
CA ARG A 170 3.72 -21.69 2.85
C ARG A 170 4.86 -21.02 2.09
N ALA A 171 4.88 -21.09 0.76
CA ALA A 171 5.88 -20.41 -0.05
C ALA A 171 5.81 -18.87 0.12
N ARG A 172 4.60 -18.33 0.26
CA ARG A 172 4.39 -16.91 0.54
C ARG A 172 4.92 -16.52 1.92
N THR A 173 4.57 -17.27 2.96
CA THR A 173 5.05 -17.04 4.33
C THR A 173 6.57 -17.03 4.40
N MET A 174 7.26 -17.97 3.75
CA MET A 174 8.73 -17.98 3.71
C MET A 174 9.32 -16.69 3.16
N MET A 175 8.75 -16.14 2.08
CA MET A 175 9.20 -14.87 1.50
C MET A 175 8.77 -13.65 2.34
N ASP A 176 7.67 -13.76 3.09
CA ASP A 176 7.18 -12.70 3.98
C ASP A 176 8.05 -12.61 5.24
N ASP A 177 8.45 -13.75 5.80
CA ASP A 177 9.24 -13.84 7.04
C ASP A 177 10.70 -13.45 6.81
N ASP A 178 11.29 -13.85 5.69
CA ASP A 178 12.64 -13.47 5.31
C ASP A 178 12.75 -13.09 3.82
N PRO A 179 12.47 -11.84 3.47
CA PRO A 179 12.58 -11.37 2.09
C PRO A 179 14.02 -11.25 1.60
N THR A 180 15.01 -11.27 2.50
CA THR A 180 16.43 -11.14 2.14
C THR A 180 17.07 -12.47 1.75
N ALA A 181 16.49 -13.57 2.21
CA ALA A 181 17.00 -14.90 1.89
C ALA A 181 17.07 -15.17 0.38
N PRO A 182 18.06 -15.94 -0.07
CA PRO A 182 18.25 -16.27 -1.48
C PRO A 182 17.31 -17.43 -1.92
N TRP A 183 16.01 -17.22 -1.77
CA TRP A 183 15.00 -18.23 -2.12
C TRP A 183 15.11 -18.65 -3.58
N SER A 184 15.33 -19.93 -3.82
CA SER A 184 15.22 -20.53 -5.14
C SER A 184 13.78 -20.93 -5.46
N LEU A 185 13.43 -20.96 -6.74
CA LEU A 185 12.11 -21.42 -7.17
C LEU A 185 11.86 -22.88 -6.77
N ALA A 186 12.91 -23.71 -6.70
CA ALA A 186 12.82 -25.10 -6.27
C ALA A 186 12.41 -25.19 -4.78
N GLN A 187 13.11 -24.47 -3.89
CA GLN A 187 12.78 -24.46 -2.45
C GLN A 187 11.33 -24.01 -2.18
N LEU A 188 10.89 -22.97 -2.87
CA LEU A 188 9.51 -22.47 -2.74
C LEU A 188 8.48 -23.47 -3.29
N ALA A 189 8.81 -24.18 -4.37
CA ALA A 189 7.96 -25.20 -4.96
C ALA A 189 7.85 -26.44 -4.06
N ASP A 190 8.97 -26.89 -3.50
CA ASP A 190 9.03 -28.01 -2.55
C ASP A 190 8.21 -27.70 -1.29
N ALA A 191 8.36 -26.50 -0.74
CA ALA A 191 7.59 -26.03 0.42
C ALA A 191 6.08 -25.99 0.15
N ALA A 192 5.68 -25.71 -1.08
CA ALA A 192 4.29 -25.70 -1.53
C ALA A 192 3.79 -27.09 -1.96
N SER A 193 4.65 -28.11 -2.01
CA SER A 193 4.36 -29.44 -2.59
C SER A 193 3.86 -29.36 -4.03
N LEU A 194 4.48 -28.48 -4.84
CA LEU A 194 4.14 -28.21 -6.24
C LEU A 194 5.38 -28.37 -7.12
N SER A 195 5.17 -28.64 -8.42
CA SER A 195 6.22 -28.41 -9.39
C SER A 195 6.52 -26.91 -9.53
N ARG A 196 7.73 -26.55 -9.99
CA ARG A 196 8.09 -25.13 -10.23
C ARG A 196 7.11 -24.41 -11.15
N TYR A 197 6.63 -25.11 -12.20
CA TYR A 197 5.63 -24.56 -13.11
C TYR A 197 4.29 -24.32 -12.42
N GLN A 198 3.81 -25.29 -11.65
CA GLN A 198 2.56 -25.17 -10.89
C GLN A 198 2.65 -24.04 -9.86
N LEU A 199 3.78 -23.91 -9.15
CA LEU A 199 3.99 -22.82 -8.21
C LEU A 199 3.87 -21.47 -8.92
N VAL A 200 4.61 -21.23 -10.02
CA VAL A 200 4.57 -19.93 -10.73
C VAL A 200 3.15 -19.61 -11.17
N ARG A 201 2.43 -20.56 -11.74
CA ARG A 201 1.05 -20.36 -12.21
C ARG A 201 0.08 -20.08 -11.06
N GLN A 202 0.06 -20.94 -10.03
CA GLN A 202 -0.87 -20.80 -8.91
C GLN A 202 -0.55 -19.58 -8.06
N PHE A 203 0.74 -19.27 -7.87
CA PHE A 203 1.17 -18.09 -7.14
C PHE A 203 0.73 -16.80 -7.85
N ALA A 204 0.92 -16.74 -9.18
CA ALA A 204 0.48 -15.59 -9.97
C ALA A 204 -1.05 -15.45 -9.99
N GLN A 205 -1.78 -16.56 -10.02
CA GLN A 205 -3.24 -16.57 -9.96
C GLN A 205 -3.76 -16.06 -8.62
N ALA A 206 -3.11 -16.46 -7.51
CA ALA A 206 -3.56 -16.11 -6.16
C ALA A 206 -3.09 -14.73 -5.70
N THR A 207 -1.90 -14.26 -6.13
CA THR A 207 -1.29 -13.00 -5.66
C THR A 207 -1.27 -11.89 -6.70
N GLY A 208 -1.50 -12.22 -7.97
CA GLY A 208 -1.33 -11.28 -9.09
C GLY A 208 0.13 -11.06 -9.53
N LEU A 209 1.11 -11.69 -8.85
CA LEU A 209 2.55 -11.58 -9.13
C LEU A 209 3.19 -12.96 -9.24
N THR A 210 4.25 -13.08 -10.03
CA THR A 210 5.12 -14.28 -9.96
C THR A 210 5.86 -14.31 -8.62
N PRO A 211 6.35 -15.49 -8.14
CA PRO A 211 7.13 -15.58 -6.90
C PRO A 211 8.31 -14.59 -6.84
N HIS A 212 9.06 -14.45 -7.94
CA HIS A 212 10.16 -13.50 -8.01
C HIS A 212 9.70 -12.04 -7.91
N ALA A 213 8.65 -11.66 -8.64
CA ALA A 213 8.10 -10.31 -8.57
C ALA A 213 7.55 -9.99 -7.18
N TYR A 214 6.92 -10.97 -6.52
CA TYR A 214 6.46 -10.85 -5.15
C TYR A 214 7.61 -10.63 -4.17
N LEU A 215 8.67 -11.43 -4.26
CA LEU A 215 9.87 -11.27 -3.42
C LEU A 215 10.49 -9.87 -3.58
N LEU A 216 10.58 -9.37 -4.82
CA LEU A 216 11.07 -8.01 -5.06
C LEU A 216 10.17 -6.95 -4.40
N GLN A 217 8.85 -7.12 -4.39
CA GLN A 217 7.95 -6.21 -3.68
C GLN A 217 8.18 -6.26 -2.16
N ARG A 218 8.38 -7.46 -1.57
CA ARG A 218 8.72 -7.60 -0.14
C ARG A 218 10.04 -6.90 0.21
N ARG A 219 11.05 -7.03 -0.63
CA ARG A 219 12.34 -6.33 -0.48
C ARG A 219 12.18 -4.80 -0.57
N LEU A 220 11.35 -4.32 -1.48
CA LEU A 220 11.03 -2.88 -1.59
C LEU A 220 10.32 -2.36 -0.34
N GLN A 221 9.41 -3.14 0.26
CA GLN A 221 8.76 -2.77 1.52
C GLN A 221 9.77 -2.73 2.69
N LEU A 222 10.67 -3.72 2.76
CA LEU A 222 11.76 -3.71 3.75
C LEU A 222 12.67 -2.49 3.57
N ALA A 223 13.08 -2.18 2.33
CA ALA A 223 13.87 -0.99 2.04
C ALA A 223 13.15 0.29 2.50
N ARG A 224 11.85 0.40 2.24
CA ARG A 224 11.03 1.52 2.69
C ARG A 224 10.98 1.65 4.21
N HIS A 225 10.82 0.52 4.92
CA HIS A 225 10.85 0.46 6.38
C HIS A 225 12.21 0.93 6.93
N LEU A 226 13.32 0.39 6.39
CA LEU A 226 14.68 0.75 6.80
C LEU A 226 14.96 2.25 6.58
N MET A 227 14.55 2.80 5.44
CA MET A 227 14.66 4.25 5.17
C MET A 227 13.84 5.08 6.17
N GLY A 228 12.64 4.61 6.52
CA GLY A 228 11.79 5.25 7.53
C GLY A 228 12.38 5.20 8.94
N ALA A 229 13.16 4.17 9.25
CA ALA A 229 13.91 4.03 10.50
C ALA A 229 15.25 4.80 10.51
N GLY A 230 15.58 5.55 9.43
CA GLY A 230 16.79 6.36 9.34
C GLY A 230 18.05 5.61 8.89
N THR A 231 17.92 4.39 8.37
CA THR A 231 19.08 3.64 7.84
C THR A 231 19.69 4.42 6.66
N PRO A 232 21.03 4.60 6.62
CA PRO A 232 21.71 5.26 5.51
C PRO A 232 21.38 4.60 4.17
N LEU A 233 21.12 5.39 3.14
CA LEU A 233 20.73 4.87 1.82
C LEU A 233 21.78 3.92 1.20
N ALA A 234 23.05 4.11 1.54
CA ALA A 234 24.14 3.23 1.10
C ALA A 234 23.96 1.79 1.60
N ASP A 235 23.38 1.64 2.82
CA ASP A 235 23.25 0.34 3.49
C ASP A 235 21.89 -0.31 3.17
N VAL A 236 20.87 0.49 2.84
CA VAL A 236 19.51 0.01 2.59
C VAL A 236 19.46 -1.06 1.50
N ALA A 237 20.21 -0.90 0.41
CA ALA A 237 20.18 -1.85 -0.70
C ALA A 237 20.61 -3.25 -0.24
N ALA A 238 21.76 -3.36 0.42
CA ALA A 238 22.27 -4.63 0.93
C ALA A 238 21.35 -5.20 2.03
N ALA A 239 20.94 -4.38 3.00
CA ALA A 239 20.09 -4.79 4.10
C ALA A 239 18.67 -5.23 3.68
N SER A 240 18.23 -4.82 2.49
CA SER A 240 16.94 -5.24 1.93
C SER A 240 17.06 -6.31 0.82
N GLY A 241 18.25 -6.87 0.61
CA GLY A 241 18.50 -7.99 -0.30
C GLY A 241 18.58 -7.62 -1.78
N PHE A 242 18.87 -6.33 -2.12
CA PHE A 242 19.18 -5.93 -3.48
C PHE A 242 20.67 -6.09 -3.77
N ALA A 243 21.01 -6.38 -5.02
CA ALA A 243 22.39 -6.54 -5.45
C ALA A 243 23.21 -5.24 -5.29
N ASP A 244 22.57 -4.09 -5.56
CA ASP A 244 23.18 -2.78 -5.46
C ASP A 244 22.12 -1.66 -5.32
N GLN A 245 22.59 -0.46 -5.01
CA GLN A 245 21.75 0.73 -4.86
C GLN A 245 21.04 1.14 -6.17
N SER A 246 21.66 0.91 -7.33
CA SER A 246 21.08 1.25 -8.63
C SER A 246 19.87 0.37 -8.94
N HIS A 247 19.97 -0.93 -8.61
CA HIS A 247 18.86 -1.88 -8.72
C HIS A 247 17.71 -1.49 -7.82
N LEU A 248 17.99 -1.21 -6.53
CA LEU A 248 16.99 -0.69 -5.59
C LEU A 248 16.34 0.59 -6.14
N THR A 249 17.14 1.59 -6.54
CA THR A 249 16.63 2.89 -7.00
C THR A 249 15.69 2.74 -8.19
N ARG A 250 16.06 1.93 -9.18
CA ARG A 250 15.25 1.69 -10.38
C ARG A 250 13.90 1.06 -10.04
N LEU A 251 13.91 -0.01 -9.23
CA LEU A 251 12.68 -0.70 -8.84
C LEU A 251 11.82 0.14 -7.90
N PHE A 252 12.44 0.82 -6.94
CA PHE A 252 11.73 1.71 -6.01
C PHE A 252 11.02 2.84 -6.77
N THR A 253 11.75 3.51 -7.69
CA THR A 253 11.17 4.59 -8.51
C THR A 253 10.02 4.09 -9.39
N ARG A 254 10.17 2.89 -9.98
CA ARG A 254 9.09 2.28 -10.77
C ARG A 254 7.84 1.96 -9.94
N SER A 255 8.03 1.52 -8.69
CA SER A 255 6.91 1.12 -7.82
C SER A 255 6.24 2.28 -7.10
N PHE A 256 7.03 3.29 -6.68
CA PHE A 256 6.54 4.39 -5.84
C PHE A 256 6.55 5.77 -6.54
N GLY A 257 7.03 5.85 -7.77
CA GLY A 257 7.06 7.09 -8.55
C GLY A 257 8.13 8.11 -8.15
N ILE A 258 8.86 7.87 -7.05
CA ILE A 258 9.93 8.74 -6.54
C ILE A 258 11.20 7.93 -6.24
N THR A 259 12.35 8.60 -6.27
CA THR A 259 13.62 7.94 -5.91
C THR A 259 13.72 7.71 -4.39
N PRO A 260 14.49 6.70 -3.91
CA PRO A 260 14.76 6.51 -2.49
C PRO A 260 15.23 7.77 -1.77
N GLY A 261 16.17 8.51 -2.38
CA GLY A 261 16.65 9.76 -1.81
C GLY A 261 15.60 10.88 -1.73
N ALA A 262 14.68 10.94 -2.70
CA ALA A 262 13.56 11.87 -2.63
C ALA A 262 12.54 11.45 -1.55
N TYR A 263 12.31 10.16 -1.39
CA TYR A 263 11.46 9.60 -0.35
C TYR A 263 11.98 9.94 1.06
N VAL A 264 13.27 9.70 1.34
CA VAL A 264 13.89 10.04 2.63
C VAL A 264 13.76 11.54 2.92
N ARG A 265 14.13 12.41 1.97
CA ARG A 265 14.03 13.87 2.15
C ARG A 265 12.60 14.39 2.33
N ALA A 266 11.62 13.68 1.87
CA ALA A 266 10.22 14.09 2.01
C ALA A 266 9.63 13.74 3.39
N ARG A 267 10.30 12.86 4.15
CA ARG A 267 9.90 12.41 5.50
C ARG A 267 10.68 13.06 6.64
N GLY A 268 11.89 13.54 6.36
CA GLY A 268 12.67 14.35 7.31
C GLY A 268 12.37 15.81 7.16
#